data_4ea69eafcaed132e5b296522596ea963
#
_entry.id   4ea69eafcaed132e5b296522596ea963
#
_cell.length_a   1.000
_cell.length_b   1.000
_cell.length_c   1.000
_cell.angle_alpha   90.00
_cell.angle_beta   90.00
_cell.angle_gamma   90.00
#
_symmetry.space_group_name_H-M   'P 1'
#
loop_
_entity.id
_entity.type
_entity.pdbx_description
1 polymer ?
#
loop_
_entity_poly.entity_id
_entity_poly.type
_entity_poly.pdbx_seq_one_letter_code
_entity_poly.pdbx_strand_id
1 'polypeptide(L)'
;ASCCELRVAGQGARFGAPIARLGFSMAPREAALVARTVGEMTAREMLLEAAVLDAPEMHRRGFLHQCVPDADVAAEALARARRVAALAPAAARRTKTLFSELFPPDPSANRSGDAIENIVNTAYDYADCAEHREGIEAFLAKRRPRF
;
A
#
# COMPACT_ATOMS: atom_id res chain seq x y z
N ALA A 1 2.32 -7.15 7.08
CA ALA A 1 2.62 -5.77 6.65
C ALA A 1 2.61 -5.61 5.13
N SER A 2 3.15 -6.57 4.36
CA SER A 2 3.24 -6.47 2.88
C SER A 2 1.88 -6.36 2.17
N CYS A 3 0.78 -6.80 2.79
CA CYS A 3 -0.57 -6.67 2.24
C CYS A 3 -1.26 -5.33 2.55
N CYS A 4 -0.59 -4.43 3.29
CA CYS A 4 -1.17 -3.14 3.66
C CYS A 4 -0.70 -2.06 2.68
N GLU A 5 -1.61 -1.16 2.28
CA GLU A 5 -1.30 -0.03 1.40
C GLU A 5 -0.53 1.06 2.14
N LEU A 6 -0.90 1.34 3.38
CA LEU A 6 -0.25 2.34 4.23
C LEU A 6 0.37 1.68 5.45
N ARG A 7 1.64 2.00 5.72
CA ARG A 7 2.44 1.34 6.75
C ARG A 7 3.09 2.34 7.67
N VAL A 8 2.80 2.20 8.98
CA VAL A 8 3.43 2.95 10.07
C VAL A 8 4.03 1.94 11.03
N ALA A 9 5.22 2.18 11.51
CA ALA A 9 5.88 1.32 12.48
C ALA A 9 6.57 2.13 13.57
N GLY A 10 6.75 1.50 14.72
CA GLY A 10 7.58 2.00 15.80
C GLY A 10 9.07 1.85 15.49
N GLN A 11 9.89 2.69 16.10
CA GLN A 11 11.35 2.67 15.93
C GLN A 11 11.97 1.35 16.38
N GLY A 12 11.35 0.65 17.35
CA GLY A 12 11.77 -0.67 17.82
C GLY A 12 11.42 -1.83 16.89
N ALA A 13 10.58 -1.63 15.88
CA ALA A 13 10.12 -2.71 15.01
C ALA A 13 11.25 -3.28 14.15
N ARG A 14 11.17 -4.59 13.89
CA ARG A 14 12.11 -5.35 13.07
C ARG A 14 11.36 -6.04 11.93
N PHE A 15 12.01 -6.12 10.78
CA PHE A 15 11.47 -6.67 9.55
C PHE A 15 12.44 -7.66 8.95
N GLY A 16 11.97 -8.87 8.67
CA GLY A 16 12.78 -9.92 8.08
C GLY A 16 11.96 -11.16 7.78
N ALA A 17 12.55 -12.05 7.00
CA ALA A 17 11.99 -13.36 6.70
C ALA A 17 13.13 -14.41 6.76
N PRO A 18 13.63 -14.75 7.97
CA PRO A 18 14.83 -15.55 8.13
C PRO A 18 14.60 -17.06 7.91
N ILE A 19 13.76 -17.41 6.94
CA ILE A 19 13.34 -18.79 6.64
C ILE A 19 14.49 -19.66 6.13
N ALA A 20 15.52 -19.07 5.51
CA ALA A 20 16.73 -19.80 5.11
C ALA A 20 17.44 -20.43 6.31
N ARG A 21 17.33 -19.86 7.52
CA ARG A 21 17.84 -20.44 8.76
C ARG A 21 17.08 -21.71 9.19
N LEU A 22 15.87 -21.89 8.66
CA LEU A 22 15.03 -23.07 8.93
C LEU A 22 15.16 -24.13 7.83
N GLY A 23 16.03 -23.90 6.82
CA GLY A 23 16.35 -24.87 5.77
C GLY A 23 15.34 -24.92 4.62
N PHE A 24 14.48 -23.92 4.45
CA PHE A 24 13.55 -23.87 3.31
C PHE A 24 13.47 -22.47 2.70
N SER A 25 12.97 -22.42 1.45
CA SER A 25 12.76 -21.18 0.72
C SER A 25 11.34 -20.66 0.88
N MET A 26 11.14 -19.35 0.71
CA MET A 26 9.80 -18.77 0.62
C MET A 26 9.08 -19.26 -0.63
N ALA A 27 7.78 -19.54 -0.51
CA ALA A 27 6.98 -19.93 -1.66
C ALA A 27 6.92 -18.78 -2.70
N PRO A 28 6.83 -19.10 -4.01
CA PRO A 28 7.01 -18.09 -5.07
C PRO A 28 6.05 -16.90 -4.98
N ARG A 29 4.79 -17.11 -4.62
CA ARG A 29 3.80 -16.02 -4.51
C ARG A 29 4.11 -15.07 -3.36
N GLU A 30 4.51 -15.60 -2.22
CA GLU A 30 4.92 -14.82 -1.05
C GLU A 30 6.22 -14.06 -1.33
N ALA A 31 7.19 -14.71 -2.00
CA ALA A 31 8.43 -14.07 -2.40
C ALA A 31 8.19 -12.91 -3.37
N ALA A 32 7.29 -13.09 -4.35
CA ALA A 32 6.89 -12.02 -5.27
C ALA A 32 6.21 -10.86 -4.54
N LEU A 33 5.30 -11.14 -3.60
CA LEU A 33 4.65 -10.12 -2.78
C LEU A 33 5.66 -9.34 -1.94
N VAL A 34 6.60 -10.03 -1.28
CA VAL A 34 7.65 -9.38 -0.50
C VAL A 34 8.52 -8.52 -1.40
N ALA A 35 9.06 -9.09 -2.48
CA ALA A 35 9.95 -8.37 -3.40
C ALA A 35 9.29 -7.11 -3.98
N ARG A 36 8.00 -7.17 -4.33
CA ARG A 36 7.25 -6.02 -4.81
C ARG A 36 7.10 -4.92 -3.76
N THR A 37 6.95 -5.27 -2.50
CA THR A 37 6.64 -4.30 -1.44
C THR A 37 7.87 -3.71 -0.76
N VAL A 38 8.96 -4.48 -0.62
CA VAL A 38 10.21 -4.00 0.00
C VAL A 38 11.27 -3.64 -1.04
N GLY A 39 11.02 -3.92 -2.33
CA GLY A 39 12.02 -3.83 -3.39
C GLY A 39 12.83 -5.12 -3.52
N GLU A 40 13.20 -5.47 -4.76
CA GLU A 40 13.89 -6.73 -5.07
C GLU A 40 15.21 -6.89 -4.31
N MET A 41 16.02 -5.84 -4.23
CA MET A 41 17.32 -5.89 -3.53
C MET A 41 17.13 -6.17 -2.03
N THR A 42 16.17 -5.51 -1.39
CA THR A 42 15.86 -5.73 0.04
C THR A 42 15.31 -7.14 0.26
N ALA A 43 14.44 -7.64 -0.64
CA ALA A 43 13.93 -9.00 -0.56
C ALA A 43 15.05 -10.04 -0.68
N ARG A 44 16.00 -9.85 -1.59
CA ARG A 44 17.17 -10.74 -1.74
C ARG A 44 18.03 -10.76 -0.47
N GLU A 45 18.31 -9.62 0.13
CA GLU A 45 19.02 -9.50 1.41
C GLU A 45 18.27 -10.25 2.54
N MET A 46 16.95 -10.03 2.67
CA MET A 46 16.14 -10.72 3.67
C MET A 46 16.08 -12.24 3.47
N LEU A 47 15.97 -12.71 2.23
CA LEU A 47 15.74 -14.12 1.94
C LEU A 47 17.04 -14.92 1.79
N LEU A 48 18.10 -14.33 1.22
CA LEU A 48 19.38 -15.05 1.01
C LEU A 48 20.29 -14.95 2.24
N GLU A 49 20.36 -13.79 2.87
CA GLU A 49 21.22 -13.55 4.03
C GLU A 49 20.48 -13.74 5.36
N ALA A 50 19.16 -13.99 5.31
CA ALA A 50 18.29 -13.99 6.47
C ALA A 50 18.40 -12.69 7.30
N ALA A 51 18.58 -11.57 6.61
CA ALA A 51 18.74 -10.27 7.21
C ALA A 51 17.47 -9.82 7.92
N VAL A 52 17.66 -9.13 9.06
CA VAL A 52 16.58 -8.49 9.83
C VAL A 52 16.90 -7.01 9.92
N LEU A 53 16.10 -6.19 9.25
CA LEU A 53 16.26 -4.76 9.15
C LEU A 53 15.42 -4.03 10.21
N ASP A 54 15.88 -2.88 10.68
CA ASP A 54 15.11 -2.06 11.61
C ASP A 54 14.12 -1.12 10.89
N ALA A 55 13.24 -0.49 11.67
CA ALA A 55 12.21 0.38 11.11
C ALA A 55 12.77 1.64 10.44
N PRO A 56 13.80 2.33 10.98
CA PRO A 56 14.44 3.43 10.30
C PRO A 56 14.99 3.04 8.92
N GLU A 57 15.66 1.91 8.80
CA GLU A 57 16.18 1.42 7.53
C GLU A 57 15.06 1.05 6.55
N MET A 58 14.01 0.38 7.02
CA MET A 58 12.86 0.05 6.20
C MET A 58 12.07 1.31 5.74
N HIS A 59 12.06 2.36 6.55
CA HIS A 59 11.53 3.66 6.14
C HIS A 59 12.41 4.31 5.06
N ARG A 60 13.74 4.29 5.25
CA ARG A 60 14.69 4.81 4.27
C ARG A 60 14.59 4.09 2.91
N ARG A 61 14.32 2.79 2.92
CA ARG A 61 14.13 1.96 1.71
C ARG A 61 12.73 2.10 1.10
N GLY A 62 11.83 2.88 1.67
CA GLY A 62 10.50 3.15 1.14
C GLY A 62 9.44 2.08 1.46
N PHE A 63 9.75 1.12 2.32
CA PHE A 63 8.75 0.13 2.77
C PHE A 63 7.74 0.75 3.73
N LEU A 64 8.18 1.59 4.66
CA LEU A 64 7.33 2.28 5.61
C LEU A 64 7.04 3.71 5.13
N HIS A 65 5.80 4.13 5.28
CA HIS A 65 5.41 5.52 5.04
C HIS A 65 5.85 6.44 6.19
N GLN A 66 5.98 5.85 7.39
CA GLN A 66 6.36 6.61 8.58
C GLN A 66 6.96 5.67 9.64
N CYS A 67 7.98 6.17 10.32
CA CYS A 67 8.58 5.56 11.50
C CYS A 67 8.44 6.56 12.66
N VAL A 68 7.83 6.12 13.77
CA VAL A 68 7.50 6.95 14.95
C VAL A 68 7.98 6.27 16.22
N PRO A 69 8.02 6.96 17.38
CA PRO A 69 8.19 6.30 18.66
C PRO A 69 7.16 5.18 18.86
N ASP A 70 7.56 4.09 19.51
CA ASP A 70 6.71 2.90 19.66
C ASP A 70 5.35 3.21 20.31
N ALA A 71 5.33 4.12 21.28
CA ALA A 71 4.11 4.55 21.96
C ALA A 71 3.11 5.29 21.04
N ASP A 72 3.59 5.89 19.95
CA ASP A 72 2.79 6.76 19.08
C ASP A 72 2.19 6.02 17.88
N VAL A 73 2.55 4.74 17.66
CA VAL A 73 2.13 3.97 16.46
C VAL A 73 0.62 3.92 16.32
N ALA A 74 -0.11 3.61 17.37
CA ALA A 74 -1.57 3.49 17.33
C ALA A 74 -2.23 4.85 17.04
N ALA A 75 -1.75 5.92 17.65
CA ALA A 75 -2.27 7.26 17.44
C ALA A 75 -2.04 7.74 16.01
N GLU A 76 -0.83 7.55 15.47
CA GLU A 76 -0.51 7.94 14.10
C GLU A 76 -1.26 7.09 13.06
N ALA A 77 -1.37 5.79 13.28
CA ALA A 77 -2.16 4.92 12.40
C ALA A 77 -3.64 5.35 12.35
N LEU A 78 -4.23 5.68 13.51
CA LEU A 78 -5.60 6.18 13.60
C LEU A 78 -5.75 7.56 12.94
N ALA A 79 -4.80 8.47 13.16
CA ALA A 79 -4.80 9.79 12.52
C ALA A 79 -4.73 9.65 10.99
N ARG A 80 -3.91 8.75 10.48
CA ARG A 80 -3.80 8.46 9.04
C ARG A 80 -5.09 7.87 8.49
N ALA A 81 -5.70 6.91 9.20
CA ALA A 81 -6.98 6.34 8.82
C ALA A 81 -8.10 7.39 8.77
N ARG A 82 -8.15 8.30 9.73
CA ARG A 82 -9.10 9.42 9.74
C ARG A 82 -8.88 10.38 8.56
N ARG A 83 -7.63 10.65 8.17
CA ARG A 83 -7.35 11.44 6.95
C ARG A 83 -7.91 10.78 5.70
N VAL A 84 -7.75 9.47 5.56
CA VAL A 84 -8.32 8.70 4.43
C VAL A 84 -9.84 8.71 4.48
N ALA A 85 -10.43 8.48 5.67
CA ALA A 85 -11.89 8.45 5.85
C ALA A 85 -12.57 9.81 5.61
N ALA A 86 -11.82 10.90 5.65
CA ALA A 86 -12.32 12.25 5.34
C ALA A 86 -12.30 12.58 3.84
N LEU A 87 -11.81 11.66 3.00
CA LEU A 87 -11.78 11.81 1.53
C LEU A 87 -12.97 11.05 0.91
N ALA A 88 -13.25 11.33 -0.37
CA ALA A 88 -14.30 10.70 -1.14
C ALA A 88 -14.21 9.15 -1.10
N PRO A 89 -15.18 8.43 -0.49
CA PRO A 89 -15.09 6.98 -0.29
C PRO A 89 -15.06 6.19 -1.62
N ALA A 90 -15.79 6.64 -2.64
CA ALA A 90 -15.77 5.98 -3.94
C ALA A 90 -14.42 6.16 -4.64
N ALA A 91 -13.81 7.35 -4.55
CA ALA A 91 -12.47 7.59 -5.09
C ALA A 91 -11.42 6.70 -4.41
N ALA A 92 -11.47 6.57 -3.09
CA ALA A 92 -10.56 5.70 -2.34
C ALA A 92 -10.71 4.22 -2.76
N ARG A 93 -11.95 3.72 -2.88
CA ARG A 93 -12.21 2.34 -3.34
C ARG A 93 -11.73 2.11 -4.77
N ARG A 94 -12.02 3.03 -5.71
CA ARG A 94 -11.56 2.94 -7.10
C ARG A 94 -10.04 2.94 -7.19
N THR A 95 -9.36 3.80 -6.43
CA THR A 95 -7.89 3.83 -6.36
C THR A 95 -7.33 2.50 -5.86
N LYS A 96 -7.94 1.92 -4.83
CA LYS A 96 -7.51 0.61 -4.30
C LYS A 96 -7.68 -0.50 -5.35
N THR A 97 -8.82 -0.56 -6.04
CA THR A 97 -9.06 -1.50 -7.14
C THR A 97 -8.03 -1.29 -8.26
N LEU A 98 -7.82 -0.05 -8.69
CA LEU A 98 -6.85 0.29 -9.72
C LEU A 98 -5.44 -0.24 -9.38
N PHE A 99 -4.97 0.01 -8.15
CA PHE A 99 -3.65 -0.48 -7.75
C PHE A 99 -3.58 -2.00 -7.63
N SER A 100 -4.66 -2.68 -7.22
CA SER A 100 -4.69 -4.15 -7.18
C SER A 100 -4.62 -4.76 -8.58
N GLU A 101 -5.20 -4.10 -9.58
CA GLU A 101 -5.15 -4.53 -10.97
C GLU A 101 -3.82 -4.18 -11.66
N LEU A 102 -3.29 -2.98 -11.44
CA LEU A 102 -2.00 -2.57 -12.02
C LEU A 102 -0.83 -3.36 -11.43
N PHE A 103 -0.91 -3.69 -10.14
CA PHE A 103 0.16 -4.33 -9.38
C PHE A 103 -0.36 -5.56 -8.62
N PRO A 104 -0.80 -6.63 -9.31
CA PRO A 104 -1.36 -7.80 -8.64
C PRO A 104 -0.32 -8.48 -7.74
N PRO A 105 -0.75 -9.09 -6.62
CA PRO A 105 0.13 -9.84 -5.73
C PRO A 105 0.82 -11.01 -6.42
N ASP A 106 0.14 -11.64 -7.36
CA ASP A 106 0.65 -12.75 -8.16
C ASP A 106 0.86 -12.29 -9.61
N PRO A 107 2.11 -12.06 -10.04
CA PRO A 107 2.41 -11.68 -11.42
C PRO A 107 2.05 -12.76 -12.46
N SER A 108 1.90 -14.00 -12.02
CA SER A 108 1.50 -15.14 -12.89
C SER A 108 -0.03 -15.29 -13.00
N ALA A 109 -0.79 -14.55 -12.19
CA ALA A 109 -2.25 -14.51 -12.36
C ALA A 109 -2.57 -14.05 -13.78
N ASN A 110 -3.29 -14.90 -14.51
CA ASN A 110 -3.65 -14.63 -15.90
C ASN A 110 -4.48 -13.34 -15.94
N ARG A 111 -3.84 -12.25 -16.36
CA ARG A 111 -4.51 -10.97 -16.53
C ARG A 111 -5.33 -11.10 -17.81
N SER A 112 -6.65 -11.16 -17.70
CA SER A 112 -7.46 -10.87 -18.86
C SER A 112 -7.15 -9.41 -19.25
N GLY A 113 -6.72 -9.17 -20.48
CA GLY A 113 -6.56 -7.81 -21.02
C GLY A 113 -7.81 -6.96 -20.73
N ASP A 114 -8.95 -7.62 -20.66
CA ASP A 114 -10.27 -7.08 -20.36
C ASP A 114 -10.35 -6.32 -19.03
N ALA A 115 -9.63 -6.73 -17.97
CA ALA A 115 -9.70 -6.04 -16.68
C ALA A 115 -9.04 -4.65 -16.73
N ILE A 116 -7.88 -4.53 -17.37
CA ILE A 116 -7.20 -3.24 -17.53
C ILE A 116 -7.98 -2.38 -18.54
N GLU A 117 -8.44 -2.97 -19.62
CA GLU A 117 -9.25 -2.26 -20.63
C GLU A 117 -10.54 -1.74 -20.02
N ASN A 118 -11.22 -2.51 -19.17
CA ASN A 118 -12.39 -2.06 -18.43
C ASN A 118 -12.08 -0.88 -17.51
N ILE A 119 -10.94 -0.89 -16.80
CA ILE A 119 -10.50 0.23 -15.95
C ILE A 119 -10.27 1.48 -16.81
N VAL A 120 -9.64 1.35 -17.98
CA VAL A 120 -9.41 2.46 -18.89
C VAL A 120 -10.73 3.01 -19.43
N ASN A 121 -11.65 2.13 -19.86
CA ASN A 121 -12.94 2.51 -20.41
C ASN A 121 -13.87 3.17 -19.38
N THR A 122 -13.75 2.78 -18.09
CA THR A 122 -14.57 3.32 -16.99
C THR A 122 -13.84 4.39 -16.17
N ALA A 123 -12.67 4.83 -16.63
CA ALA A 123 -11.80 5.74 -15.85
C ALA A 123 -12.47 7.06 -15.44
N TYR A 124 -13.40 7.53 -16.27
CA TYR A 124 -14.09 8.82 -16.10
C TYR A 124 -15.58 8.70 -15.71
N ASP A 125 -16.08 7.50 -15.44
CA ASP A 125 -17.50 7.27 -15.07
C ASP A 125 -17.90 7.98 -13.77
N TYR A 126 -16.92 8.47 -13.00
CA TYR A 126 -17.18 9.23 -11.77
C TYR A 126 -17.53 10.70 -12.04
N ALA A 127 -17.32 11.22 -13.26
CA ALA A 127 -17.39 12.66 -13.53
C ALA A 127 -18.71 13.32 -13.12
N ASP A 128 -19.83 12.57 -13.20
CA ASP A 128 -21.15 13.06 -12.84
C ASP A 128 -21.62 12.59 -11.44
N CYS A 129 -20.77 11.92 -10.67
CA CYS A 129 -21.18 11.45 -9.34
C CYS A 129 -21.24 12.60 -8.31
N ALA A 130 -22.05 12.38 -7.26
CA ALA A 130 -22.24 13.38 -6.20
C ALA A 130 -20.92 13.74 -5.48
N GLU A 131 -20.06 12.75 -5.22
CA GLU A 131 -18.74 12.99 -4.59
C GLU A 131 -17.85 13.89 -5.45
N HIS A 132 -17.84 13.69 -6.78
CA HIS A 132 -17.05 14.53 -7.67
C HIS A 132 -17.56 15.98 -7.70
N ARG A 133 -18.87 16.16 -7.80
CA ARG A 133 -19.50 17.49 -7.74
C ARG A 133 -19.19 18.22 -6.42
N GLU A 134 -19.40 17.54 -5.27
CA GLU A 134 -19.05 18.08 -3.95
C GLU A 134 -17.58 18.47 -3.88
N GLY A 135 -16.68 17.63 -4.39
CA GLY A 135 -15.24 17.89 -4.43
C GLY A 135 -14.91 19.16 -5.21
N ILE A 136 -15.47 19.35 -6.40
CA ILE A 136 -15.29 20.55 -7.24
C ILE A 136 -15.87 21.79 -6.56
N GLU A 137 -17.09 21.72 -6.05
CA GLU A 137 -17.74 22.84 -5.36
C GLU A 137 -16.95 23.28 -4.11
N ALA A 138 -16.50 22.32 -3.31
CA ALA A 138 -15.70 22.57 -2.12
C ALA A 138 -14.36 23.23 -2.48
N PHE A 139 -13.70 22.75 -3.54
CA PHE A 139 -12.45 23.32 -4.02
C PHE A 139 -12.62 24.77 -4.49
N LEU A 140 -13.63 25.04 -5.32
CA LEU A 140 -13.92 26.40 -5.82
C LEU A 140 -14.30 27.35 -4.68
N ALA A 141 -15.08 26.85 -3.70
CA ALA A 141 -15.48 27.63 -2.52
C ALA A 141 -14.40 27.70 -1.42
N LYS A 142 -13.22 27.09 -1.63
CA LYS A 142 -12.12 27.02 -0.64
C LYS A 142 -12.57 26.53 0.75
N ARG A 143 -13.51 25.57 0.77
CA ARG A 143 -14.01 24.91 1.99
C ARG A 143 -13.62 23.44 2.01
N ARG A 144 -13.75 22.80 3.17
CA ARG A 144 -13.62 21.35 3.26
C ARG A 144 -14.81 20.65 2.59
N PRO A 145 -14.59 19.60 1.78
CA PRO A 145 -15.66 18.80 1.23
C PRO A 145 -16.38 18.01 2.33
N ARG A 146 -17.61 17.60 2.04
CA ARG A 146 -18.47 16.78 2.91
C ARG A 146 -18.87 15.52 2.16
N PHE A 147 -18.02 14.50 2.27
CA PHE A 147 -18.22 13.19 1.64
C PHE A 147 -18.98 12.23 2.53
#